data_1a307ffc444102f3ea6268e6aa6301d9
#
_entry.id   1a307ffc444102f3ea6268e6aa6301d9
#
_cell.length_a   1.000
_cell.length_b   1.000
_cell.length_c   1.000
_cell.angle_alpha   90.00
_cell.angle_beta   90.00
_cell.angle_gamma   90.00
#
_symmetry.space_group_name_H-M   'P 1'
#
loop_
_entity.id
_entity.type
_entity.pdbx_description
1 polymer ?
#
loop_
_entity_poly.entity_id
_entity_poly.type
_entity_poly.pdbx_seq_one_letter_code
_entity_poly.pdbx_strand_id
1 'polypeptide(L)'
;MRFRFVGTGDSAQTPCFGCDCPACAQARVFTSARRGPCSAEFWVDGRRYLLDAGRTDLAESCEQERPAAILLTHYHADHVQGLLHLRWGRGEPIPVLGPKDARGCADLYRNPGILDFRPGLKPFRPLHLDSMTAIPVPLVHSKPTLGYCLDDGGSKLAYLTDTLGLPPETERFLREWVPDVVVLDATYPASLTAPRNHNSLPMALQIIERLGAPRAFLTHMSHELAADMLRSPDQLPPHVRLANDGEEVRIGPLYEGGVTRLPVPPAASVVADDSPRC
;
A
#
# COMPACT_ATOMS: atom_id res chain seq x y z
N MET A 1 -10.12 -6.98 -11.22
CA MET A 1 -9.57 -6.95 -9.83
C MET A 1 -10.07 -5.73 -9.08
N ARG A 2 -10.47 -5.87 -7.82
CA ARG A 2 -10.78 -4.78 -6.90
C ARG A 2 -9.61 -4.57 -5.96
N PHE A 3 -9.07 -3.35 -5.90
CA PHE A 3 -7.91 -2.99 -5.09
C PHE A 3 -8.17 -1.66 -4.37
N ARG A 4 -7.78 -1.53 -3.10
CA ARG A 4 -7.94 -0.31 -2.31
C ARG A 4 -6.65 0.05 -1.59
N PHE A 5 -6.24 1.30 -1.73
CA PHE A 5 -5.19 1.88 -0.90
C PHE A 5 -5.73 2.15 0.50
N VAL A 6 -5.10 1.59 1.52
CA VAL A 6 -5.52 1.79 2.91
C VAL A 6 -4.72 2.93 3.54
N GLY A 7 -3.40 2.93 3.30
CA GLY A 7 -2.50 3.99 3.68
C GLY A 7 -1.47 4.22 2.58
N THR A 8 -1.07 5.48 2.37
CA THR A 8 -0.20 5.90 1.26
C THR A 8 0.99 6.74 1.71
N GLY A 9 1.15 6.93 3.02
CA GLY A 9 2.27 7.63 3.63
C GLY A 9 3.44 6.72 3.96
N ASP A 10 4.59 7.34 4.23
CA ASP A 10 5.78 6.70 4.78
C ASP A 10 5.64 6.46 6.30
N SER A 11 6.71 6.05 6.96
CA SER A 11 6.75 5.81 8.40
C SER A 11 6.45 7.05 9.25
N ALA A 12 6.73 8.27 8.75
CA ALA A 12 6.43 9.52 9.45
C ALA A 12 4.96 9.93 9.30
N GLN A 13 4.27 9.42 8.30
CA GLN A 13 2.88 9.72 7.95
C GLN A 13 2.67 11.22 7.58
N THR A 14 1.45 11.55 7.18
CA THR A 14 1.02 12.94 7.01
C THR A 14 -0.33 13.13 7.71
N PRO A 15 -0.43 14.00 8.75
CA PRO A 15 0.57 14.95 9.21
C PRO A 15 1.67 14.31 10.08
N CYS A 16 2.93 14.70 9.85
CA CYS A 16 4.04 14.37 10.71
C CYS A 16 3.98 15.19 12.01
N PHE A 17 4.33 14.56 13.14
CA PHE A 17 4.35 15.23 14.45
C PHE A 17 5.35 16.41 14.45
N GLY A 18 4.89 17.57 14.90
CA GLY A 18 5.72 18.78 15.03
C GLY A 18 6.09 19.48 13.71
N CYS A 19 5.58 19.00 12.54
CA CYS A 19 5.87 19.60 11.25
C CYS A 19 4.75 20.55 10.80
N ASP A 20 5.10 21.77 10.36
CA ASP A 20 4.17 22.79 9.89
C ASP A 20 4.24 23.03 8.35
N CYS A 21 4.80 22.07 7.60
CA CYS A 21 4.80 22.16 6.14
C CYS A 21 3.35 22.21 5.58
N PRO A 22 3.16 22.74 4.36
CA PRO A 22 1.81 22.90 3.77
C PRO A 22 0.97 21.61 3.78
N ALA A 23 1.59 20.45 3.51
CA ALA A 23 0.89 19.16 3.52
C ALA A 23 0.44 18.76 4.94
N CYS A 24 1.30 18.92 5.95
CA CYS A 24 0.96 18.62 7.33
C CYS A 24 -0.10 19.58 7.88
N ALA A 25 -0.03 20.87 7.56
CA ALA A 25 -1.04 21.85 7.92
C ALA A 25 -2.41 21.49 7.29
N GLN A 26 -2.44 21.15 6.01
CA GLN A 26 -3.64 20.72 5.31
C GLN A 26 -4.24 19.45 5.91
N ALA A 27 -3.40 18.43 6.20
CA ALA A 27 -3.85 17.15 6.74
C ALA A 27 -4.38 17.23 8.18
N ARG A 28 -4.04 18.27 8.95
CA ARG A 28 -4.66 18.52 10.26
C ARG A 28 -6.09 19.03 10.13
N VAL A 29 -6.39 19.75 9.05
CA VAL A 29 -7.73 20.33 8.79
C VAL A 29 -8.61 19.34 8.01
N PHE A 30 -8.05 18.71 6.97
CA PHE A 30 -8.78 17.83 6.07
C PHE A 30 -8.33 16.38 6.22
N THR A 31 -9.22 15.50 6.67
CA THR A 31 -8.93 14.07 6.81
C THR A 31 -8.56 13.41 5.47
N SER A 32 -9.12 13.89 4.36
CA SER A 32 -8.80 13.42 3.00
C SER A 32 -7.37 13.71 2.54
N ALA A 33 -6.66 14.61 3.22
CA ALA A 33 -5.26 14.91 2.95
C ALA A 33 -4.29 14.11 3.84
N ARG A 34 -4.82 13.30 4.77
CA ARG A 34 -3.99 12.43 5.61
C ARG A 34 -3.45 11.25 4.81
N ARG A 35 -2.25 10.80 5.23
CA ARG A 35 -1.60 9.62 4.69
C ARG A 35 -1.10 8.77 5.84
N GLY A 36 -1.78 7.65 6.06
CA GLY A 36 -1.39 6.65 7.05
C GLY A 36 -0.28 5.73 6.54
N PRO A 37 0.17 4.77 7.37
CA PRO A 37 1.22 3.82 7.01
C PRO A 37 0.87 3.05 5.74
N CYS A 38 1.84 2.91 4.83
CA CYS A 38 1.65 2.31 3.51
C CYS A 38 1.09 0.90 3.64
N SER A 39 -0.09 0.70 3.09
CA SER A 39 -0.79 -0.58 3.07
C SER A 39 -1.93 -0.57 2.05
N ALA A 40 -2.34 -1.75 1.63
CA ALA A 40 -3.45 -1.89 0.69
C ALA A 40 -4.27 -3.15 0.99
N GLU A 41 -5.38 -3.30 0.30
CA GLU A 41 -6.18 -4.51 0.33
C GLU A 41 -6.77 -4.80 -1.05
N PHE A 42 -7.04 -6.07 -1.29
CA PHE A 42 -7.68 -6.53 -2.52
C PHE A 42 -8.64 -7.67 -2.23
N TRP A 43 -9.55 -7.92 -3.17
CA TRP A 43 -10.57 -8.96 -3.04
C TRP A 43 -10.46 -9.97 -4.17
N VAL A 44 -10.56 -11.24 -3.77
CA VAL A 44 -10.60 -12.41 -4.65
C VAL A 44 -11.77 -13.29 -4.23
N ASP A 45 -12.68 -13.58 -5.16
CA ASP A 45 -13.85 -14.44 -4.92
C ASP A 45 -14.66 -14.02 -3.67
N GLY A 46 -14.77 -12.70 -3.45
CA GLY A 46 -15.48 -12.12 -2.31
C GLY A 46 -14.70 -12.16 -0.98
N ARG A 47 -13.47 -12.66 -0.95
CA ARG A 47 -12.61 -12.73 0.23
C ARG A 47 -11.58 -11.60 0.19
N ARG A 48 -11.40 -10.93 1.33
CA ARG A 48 -10.46 -9.83 1.52
C ARG A 48 -9.05 -10.33 1.82
N TYR A 49 -8.05 -9.73 1.19
CA TYR A 49 -6.62 -9.94 1.45
C TYR A 49 -5.95 -8.60 1.76
N LEU A 50 -4.99 -8.60 2.68
CA LEU A 50 -4.24 -7.40 3.04
C LEU A 50 -2.82 -7.45 2.46
N LEU A 51 -2.34 -6.30 1.98
CA LEU A 51 -0.94 -6.02 1.69
C LEU A 51 -0.44 -5.06 2.78
N ASP A 52 0.42 -5.58 3.64
CA ASP A 52 0.89 -4.98 4.88
C ASP A 52 -0.20 -4.75 5.95
N ALA A 53 0.25 -4.44 7.14
CA ALA A 53 -0.55 -4.38 8.36
C ALA A 53 -0.12 -3.19 9.24
N GLY A 54 0.27 -2.08 8.63
CA GLY A 54 0.80 -0.91 9.32
C GLY A 54 -0.23 -0.04 10.01
N ARG A 55 -1.52 -0.14 9.67
CA ARG A 55 -2.57 0.68 10.30
C ARG A 55 -2.81 0.28 11.76
N THR A 56 -2.97 1.25 12.64
CA THR A 56 -3.16 1.00 14.09
C THR A 56 -4.56 0.52 14.44
N ASP A 57 -5.57 0.82 13.62
CA ASP A 57 -6.96 0.37 13.74
C ASP A 57 -7.23 -0.94 12.98
N LEU A 58 -6.18 -1.74 12.71
CA LEU A 58 -6.29 -2.98 11.96
C LEU A 58 -7.26 -3.98 12.59
N ALA A 59 -7.28 -4.10 13.91
CA ALA A 59 -8.17 -5.01 14.62
C ALA A 59 -9.65 -4.65 14.37
N GLU A 60 -10.02 -3.37 14.48
CA GLU A 60 -11.38 -2.87 14.19
C GLU A 60 -11.77 -3.13 12.72
N SER A 61 -10.84 -2.90 11.80
CA SER A 61 -11.04 -3.20 10.38
C SER A 61 -11.28 -4.70 10.14
N CYS A 62 -10.59 -5.58 10.87
CA CYS A 62 -10.76 -7.04 10.78
C CYS A 62 -12.06 -7.53 11.42
N GLU A 63 -12.63 -6.80 12.38
CA GLU A 63 -13.97 -7.09 12.90
C GLU A 63 -15.06 -6.81 11.86
N GLN A 64 -14.89 -5.77 11.03
CA GLN A 64 -15.84 -5.45 9.97
C GLN A 64 -15.78 -6.49 8.83
N GLU A 65 -14.59 -6.85 8.40
CA GLU A 65 -14.36 -7.84 7.36
C GLU A 65 -13.04 -8.57 7.63
N ARG A 66 -13.15 -9.84 8.07
CA ARG A 66 -11.99 -10.67 8.38
C ARG A 66 -11.16 -10.94 7.12
N PRO A 67 -9.82 -10.73 7.15
CA PRO A 67 -8.98 -11.07 6.01
C PRO A 67 -8.79 -12.58 5.87
N ALA A 68 -8.73 -13.06 4.63
CA ALA A 68 -8.38 -14.43 4.31
C ALA A 68 -6.89 -14.71 4.56
N ALA A 69 -6.04 -13.72 4.29
CA ALA A 69 -4.62 -13.73 4.63
C ALA A 69 -4.05 -12.30 4.63
N ILE A 70 -2.87 -12.14 5.23
CA ILE A 70 -2.07 -10.92 5.24
C ILE A 70 -0.76 -11.23 4.52
N LEU A 71 -0.45 -10.47 3.47
CA LEU A 71 0.81 -10.53 2.73
C LEU A 71 1.68 -9.36 3.19
N LEU A 72 2.78 -9.64 3.86
CA LEU A 72 3.72 -8.61 4.29
C LEU A 72 4.80 -8.41 3.23
N THR A 73 5.05 -7.14 2.88
CA THR A 73 6.19 -6.80 2.05
C THR A 73 7.49 -6.99 2.82
N HIS A 74 7.54 -6.56 4.09
CA HIS A 74 8.67 -6.71 4.99
C HIS A 74 8.26 -6.44 6.46
N TYR A 75 9.24 -6.41 7.37
CA TYR A 75 8.98 -6.35 8.81
C TYR A 75 9.45 -5.02 9.46
N HIS A 76 9.34 -3.87 8.78
CA HIS A 76 9.44 -2.57 9.47
C HIS A 76 8.16 -2.29 10.26
N ALA A 77 8.27 -1.44 11.29
CA ALA A 77 7.17 -1.19 12.24
C ALA A 77 5.92 -0.66 11.54
N ASP A 78 6.07 0.26 10.61
CA ASP A 78 5.01 0.88 9.82
C ASP A 78 4.29 -0.10 8.87
N HIS A 79 4.81 -1.33 8.69
CA HIS A 79 4.17 -2.40 7.92
C HIS A 79 3.60 -3.52 8.79
N VAL A 80 3.89 -3.56 10.10
CA VAL A 80 3.46 -4.68 10.97
C VAL A 80 2.82 -4.25 12.29
N GLN A 81 2.83 -2.95 12.66
CA GLN A 81 2.41 -2.50 13.99
C GLN A 81 0.95 -2.86 14.33
N GLY A 82 0.06 -2.91 13.35
CA GLY A 82 -1.33 -3.32 13.56
C GLY A 82 -1.47 -4.78 14.00
N LEU A 83 -0.51 -5.64 13.66
CA LEU A 83 -0.49 -7.02 14.10
C LEU A 83 -0.31 -7.16 15.61
N LEU A 84 0.33 -6.17 16.27
CA LEU A 84 0.53 -6.18 17.71
C LEU A 84 -0.78 -6.16 18.50
N HIS A 85 -1.83 -5.55 17.96
CA HIS A 85 -3.18 -5.59 18.53
C HIS A 85 -3.99 -6.76 18.00
N LEU A 86 -3.95 -6.99 16.68
CA LEU A 86 -4.72 -8.05 16.03
C LEU A 86 -4.43 -9.44 16.59
N ARG A 87 -3.18 -9.73 17.00
CA ARG A 87 -2.78 -11.03 17.56
C ARG A 87 -3.60 -11.46 18.79
N TRP A 88 -4.18 -10.53 19.54
CA TRP A 88 -5.01 -10.81 20.72
C TRP A 88 -6.47 -11.09 20.38
N GLY A 89 -6.82 -11.06 19.10
CA GLY A 89 -8.14 -11.46 18.62
C GLY A 89 -8.45 -12.92 18.90
N ARG A 90 -9.70 -13.32 18.63
CA ARG A 90 -10.19 -14.68 18.81
C ARG A 90 -10.77 -15.21 17.50
N GLY A 91 -10.82 -16.53 17.38
CA GLY A 91 -11.38 -17.24 16.23
C GLY A 91 -10.31 -17.97 15.43
N GLU A 92 -10.61 -18.29 14.18
CA GLU A 92 -9.70 -19.05 13.32
C GLU A 92 -8.37 -18.32 13.10
N PRO A 93 -7.24 -19.03 12.98
CA PRO A 93 -5.95 -18.41 12.69
C PRO A 93 -5.98 -17.60 11.39
N ILE A 94 -5.29 -16.45 11.37
CA ILE A 94 -5.12 -15.62 10.18
C ILE A 94 -3.74 -15.90 9.58
N PRO A 95 -3.65 -16.47 8.37
CA PRO A 95 -2.37 -16.69 7.71
C PRO A 95 -1.62 -15.37 7.46
N VAL A 96 -0.35 -15.32 7.87
CA VAL A 96 0.57 -14.22 7.59
C VAL A 96 1.70 -14.74 6.72
N LEU A 97 1.80 -14.21 5.51
CA LEU A 97 2.78 -14.58 4.50
C LEU A 97 3.73 -13.39 4.28
N GLY A 98 5.01 -13.65 4.08
CA GLY A 98 5.99 -12.58 3.85
C GLY A 98 7.37 -13.12 3.54
N PRO A 99 8.40 -12.27 3.45
CA PRO A 99 9.77 -12.72 3.23
C PRO A 99 10.29 -13.50 4.43
N LYS A 100 11.31 -14.34 4.18
CA LYS A 100 12.05 -14.96 5.27
C LYS A 100 12.90 -13.90 5.96
N ASP A 101 12.53 -13.52 7.16
CA ASP A 101 13.32 -12.65 8.04
C ASP A 101 13.33 -13.23 9.45
N ALA A 102 14.49 -13.80 9.86
CA ALA A 102 14.65 -14.42 11.18
C ALA A 102 14.58 -13.41 12.33
N ARG A 103 14.88 -12.13 12.06
CA ARG A 103 14.77 -11.04 13.05
C ARG A 103 13.38 -10.42 13.03
N GLY A 104 12.74 -10.36 11.87
CA GLY A 104 11.39 -9.87 11.56
C GLY A 104 10.81 -8.95 12.62
N CYS A 105 9.72 -9.38 13.23
CA CYS A 105 9.18 -8.81 14.45
C CYS A 105 9.20 -9.92 15.53
N ALA A 106 10.30 -10.02 16.28
CA ALA A 106 10.59 -11.14 17.19
C ALA A 106 9.50 -11.34 18.27
N ASP A 107 8.86 -10.27 18.73
CA ASP A 107 7.76 -10.37 19.69
C ASP A 107 6.52 -11.04 19.08
N LEU A 108 6.19 -10.74 17.82
CA LEU A 108 5.10 -11.40 17.09
C LEU A 108 5.39 -12.88 16.85
N TYR A 109 6.65 -13.24 16.56
CA TYR A 109 7.02 -14.65 16.36
C TYR A 109 6.94 -15.47 17.66
N ARG A 110 7.32 -14.82 18.78
CA ARG A 110 7.26 -15.49 20.11
C ARG A 110 5.84 -15.63 20.62
N ASN A 111 4.99 -14.66 20.36
CA ASN A 111 3.62 -14.57 20.88
C ASN A 111 2.65 -14.22 19.74
N PRO A 112 2.43 -15.13 18.76
CA PRO A 112 1.66 -14.82 17.56
C PRO A 112 0.16 -14.68 17.81
N GLY A 113 -0.39 -15.26 18.87
CA GLY A 113 -1.84 -15.26 19.12
C GLY A 113 -2.59 -15.95 17.98
N ILE A 114 -3.55 -15.23 17.34
CA ILE A 114 -4.31 -15.78 16.20
C ILE A 114 -3.57 -15.66 14.86
N LEU A 115 -2.36 -15.06 14.84
CA LEU A 115 -1.59 -14.92 13.62
C LEU A 115 -0.83 -16.21 13.32
N ASP A 116 -1.02 -16.74 12.12
CA ASP A 116 -0.36 -17.96 11.67
C ASP A 116 0.75 -17.61 10.68
N PHE A 117 1.95 -17.37 11.19
CA PHE A 117 3.11 -17.05 10.37
C PHE A 117 3.56 -18.25 9.55
N ARG A 118 3.38 -18.17 8.25
CA ARG A 118 3.75 -19.21 7.30
C ARG A 118 5.24 -19.17 6.96
N PRO A 119 5.84 -20.26 6.46
CA PRO A 119 7.22 -20.27 5.97
C PRO A 119 7.44 -19.15 4.96
N GLY A 120 8.61 -18.48 5.01
CA GLY A 120 8.95 -17.36 4.15
C GLY A 120 8.76 -17.66 2.66
N LEU A 121 8.11 -16.74 1.97
CA LEU A 121 7.86 -16.82 0.53
C LEU A 121 9.18 -16.80 -0.25
N LYS A 122 9.22 -17.54 -1.34
CA LYS A 122 10.38 -17.58 -2.24
C LYS A 122 10.12 -16.64 -3.43
N PRO A 123 11.06 -15.74 -3.77
CA PRO A 123 10.94 -14.89 -4.94
C PRO A 123 10.63 -15.70 -6.22
N PHE A 124 9.80 -15.13 -7.07
CA PHE A 124 9.34 -15.66 -8.36
C PHE A 124 8.61 -17.02 -8.28
N ARG A 125 8.20 -17.44 -7.08
CA ARG A 125 7.37 -18.66 -6.93
C ARG A 125 5.90 -18.25 -6.73
N PRO A 126 5.02 -18.64 -7.68
CA PRO A 126 3.60 -18.32 -7.57
C PRO A 126 2.99 -18.85 -6.27
N LEU A 127 2.14 -18.02 -5.67
CA LEU A 127 1.26 -18.32 -4.56
C LEU A 127 -0.19 -18.22 -5.06
N HIS A 128 -0.97 -19.27 -4.89
CA HIS A 128 -2.38 -19.24 -5.27
C HIS A 128 -3.21 -18.74 -4.09
N LEU A 129 -4.00 -17.71 -4.34
CA LEU A 129 -4.93 -17.09 -3.41
C LEU A 129 -6.33 -17.19 -4.04
N ASP A 130 -7.07 -18.24 -3.72
CA ASP A 130 -8.31 -18.59 -4.40
C ASP A 130 -8.12 -18.63 -5.93
N SER A 131 -8.87 -17.85 -6.72
CA SER A 131 -8.72 -17.78 -8.19
C SER A 131 -7.57 -16.87 -8.65
N MET A 132 -6.90 -16.15 -7.75
CA MET A 132 -5.80 -15.23 -8.07
C MET A 132 -4.43 -15.88 -7.89
N THR A 133 -3.47 -15.48 -8.68
CA THR A 133 -2.05 -15.79 -8.50
C THR A 133 -1.31 -14.56 -8.01
N ALA A 134 -0.58 -14.69 -6.89
CA ALA A 134 0.35 -13.71 -6.40
C ALA A 134 1.79 -14.20 -6.60
N ILE A 135 2.63 -13.41 -7.27
CA ILE A 135 4.04 -13.75 -7.49
C ILE A 135 4.89 -12.74 -6.69
N PRO A 136 5.58 -13.19 -5.62
CA PRO A 136 6.47 -12.32 -4.88
C PRO A 136 7.73 -12.03 -5.71
N VAL A 137 8.15 -10.76 -5.75
CA VAL A 137 9.36 -10.30 -6.44
C VAL A 137 10.29 -9.59 -5.45
N PRO A 138 11.62 -9.78 -5.50
CA PRO A 138 12.54 -9.12 -4.57
C PRO A 138 12.60 -7.62 -4.83
N LEU A 139 12.75 -6.83 -3.76
CA LEU A 139 12.93 -5.38 -3.78
C LEU A 139 14.23 -5.00 -3.06
N VAL A 140 14.68 -3.74 -3.25
CA VAL A 140 15.92 -3.21 -2.65
C VAL A 140 15.58 -2.35 -1.44
N HIS A 141 15.76 -2.92 -0.26
CA HIS A 141 15.48 -2.22 0.99
C HIS A 141 16.41 -2.67 2.12
N SER A 142 16.34 -2.02 3.29
CA SER A 142 17.19 -2.32 4.46
C SER A 142 16.84 -3.64 5.16
N LYS A 143 15.66 -4.21 4.88
CA LYS A 143 15.21 -5.54 5.32
C LYS A 143 14.95 -6.42 4.09
N PRO A 144 14.92 -7.77 4.24
CA PRO A 144 14.36 -8.63 3.20
C PRO A 144 12.97 -8.16 2.81
N THR A 145 12.79 -7.72 1.56
CA THR A 145 11.55 -7.10 1.09
C THR A 145 11.07 -7.74 -0.20
N LEU A 146 9.75 -7.98 -0.27
CA LEU A 146 9.06 -8.51 -1.44
C LEU A 146 7.99 -7.52 -1.92
N GLY A 147 7.97 -7.27 -3.22
CA GLY A 147 6.78 -6.77 -3.90
C GLY A 147 5.88 -7.94 -4.30
N TYR A 148 4.66 -7.64 -4.73
CA TYR A 148 3.68 -8.63 -5.14
C TYR A 148 3.10 -8.32 -6.51
N CYS A 149 3.23 -9.27 -7.44
CA CYS A 149 2.58 -9.24 -8.74
C CYS A 149 1.28 -10.05 -8.65
N LEU A 150 0.14 -9.39 -8.72
CA LEU A 150 -1.20 -9.97 -8.59
C LEU A 150 -1.83 -10.15 -9.97
N ASP A 151 -2.30 -11.37 -10.27
CA ASP A 151 -2.93 -11.73 -11.54
C ASP A 151 -4.23 -12.51 -11.30
N ASP A 152 -5.37 -11.95 -11.71
CA ASP A 152 -6.69 -12.60 -11.61
C ASP A 152 -7.14 -13.26 -12.93
N GLY A 153 -6.21 -13.47 -13.87
CA GLY A 153 -6.44 -14.04 -15.18
C GLY A 153 -6.93 -13.03 -16.24
N GLY A 154 -7.34 -11.83 -15.82
CA GLY A 154 -7.79 -10.76 -16.71
C GLY A 154 -7.12 -9.42 -16.46
N SER A 155 -6.42 -9.29 -15.33
CA SER A 155 -5.81 -8.05 -14.89
C SER A 155 -4.54 -8.31 -14.08
N LYS A 156 -3.51 -7.49 -14.28
CA LYS A 156 -2.20 -7.61 -13.65
C LYS A 156 -1.83 -6.33 -12.91
N LEU A 157 -1.59 -6.44 -11.60
CA LEU A 157 -1.12 -5.35 -10.75
C LEU A 157 0.21 -5.70 -10.11
N ALA A 158 1.22 -4.82 -10.25
CA ALA A 158 2.47 -4.92 -9.51
C ALA A 158 2.48 -3.93 -8.34
N TYR A 159 2.53 -4.43 -7.10
CA TYR A 159 2.67 -3.66 -5.86
C TYR A 159 4.12 -3.70 -5.39
N LEU A 160 4.84 -2.57 -5.53
CA LEU A 160 6.29 -2.47 -5.40
C LEU A 160 6.68 -1.40 -4.37
N THR A 161 6.47 -1.70 -3.13
CA THR A 161 6.86 -0.86 -1.98
C THR A 161 7.52 -1.72 -0.91
N ASP A 162 8.53 -1.37 -0.23
CA ASP A 162 9.46 -0.27 -0.23
C ASP A 162 10.69 -0.63 -1.07
N THR A 163 11.18 0.29 -1.85
CA THR A 163 12.32 -0.04 -2.71
C THR A 163 13.15 1.19 -3.11
N LEU A 164 14.46 1.01 -3.22
CA LEU A 164 15.36 1.95 -3.87
C LEU A 164 15.75 1.39 -5.25
N GLY A 165 15.13 1.87 -6.30
CA GLY A 165 15.26 1.27 -7.63
C GLY A 165 14.53 -0.07 -7.70
N LEU A 166 14.91 -0.90 -8.67
CA LEU A 166 14.49 -2.30 -8.78
C LEU A 166 15.69 -3.20 -8.99
N PRO A 167 15.72 -4.40 -8.38
CA PRO A 167 16.72 -5.42 -8.78
C PRO A 167 16.60 -5.71 -10.27
N PRO A 168 17.74 -5.94 -10.99
CA PRO A 168 17.70 -6.23 -12.43
C PRO A 168 16.80 -7.42 -12.80
N GLU A 169 16.76 -8.45 -11.96
CA GLU A 169 15.89 -9.62 -12.16
C GLU A 169 14.42 -9.28 -12.01
N THR A 170 14.06 -8.40 -11.08
CA THR A 170 12.67 -7.92 -10.89
C THR A 170 12.26 -7.02 -12.05
N GLU A 171 13.10 -6.09 -12.48
CA GLU A 171 12.81 -5.23 -13.63
C GLU A 171 12.60 -6.07 -14.91
N ARG A 172 13.48 -7.05 -15.17
CA ARG A 172 13.32 -7.97 -16.30
C ARG A 172 12.03 -8.75 -16.23
N PHE A 173 11.73 -9.35 -15.06
CA PHE A 173 10.48 -10.09 -14.85
C PHE A 173 9.25 -9.21 -15.12
N LEU A 174 9.18 -7.99 -14.59
CA LEU A 174 8.05 -7.09 -14.77
C LEU A 174 7.86 -6.67 -16.24
N ARG A 175 8.96 -6.46 -16.98
CA ARG A 175 8.90 -6.13 -18.41
C ARG A 175 8.37 -7.30 -19.26
N GLU A 176 8.66 -8.53 -18.87
CA GLU A 176 8.13 -9.75 -19.53
C GLU A 176 6.70 -10.05 -19.09
N TRP A 177 6.37 -9.80 -17.80
CA TRP A 177 5.05 -10.06 -17.22
C TRP A 177 4.01 -9.02 -17.63
N VAL A 178 4.43 -7.80 -17.97
CA VAL A 178 3.62 -6.68 -18.49
C VAL A 178 2.42 -6.36 -17.58
N PRO A 179 2.62 -5.60 -16.49
CA PRO A 179 1.53 -5.20 -15.60
C PRO A 179 0.61 -4.16 -16.25
N ASP A 180 -0.71 -4.27 -16.02
CA ASP A 180 -1.69 -3.24 -16.38
C ASP A 180 -1.59 -2.01 -15.47
N VAL A 181 -1.21 -2.25 -14.21
CA VAL A 181 -1.05 -1.21 -13.18
C VAL A 181 0.21 -1.47 -12.38
N VAL A 182 0.99 -0.42 -12.17
CA VAL A 182 2.13 -0.41 -11.24
C VAL A 182 1.81 0.50 -10.06
N VAL A 183 1.93 -0.03 -8.84
CA VAL A 183 1.93 0.74 -7.58
C VAL A 183 3.36 0.77 -7.10
N LEU A 184 3.98 1.95 -7.03
CA LEU A 184 5.41 2.09 -6.78
C LEU A 184 5.70 3.08 -5.65
N ASP A 185 6.68 2.75 -4.83
CA ASP A 185 7.30 3.63 -3.84
C ASP A 185 7.80 4.92 -4.50
N ALA A 186 7.38 6.06 -3.96
CA ALA A 186 7.91 7.38 -4.28
C ALA A 186 7.87 8.24 -3.00
N THR A 187 8.89 8.10 -2.18
CA THR A 187 8.91 8.71 -0.84
C THR A 187 9.41 10.15 -0.89
N TYR A 188 10.44 10.42 -1.67
CA TYR A 188 11.15 11.69 -1.57
C TYR A 188 10.90 12.63 -2.76
N PRO A 189 10.89 13.98 -2.52
CA PRO A 189 10.84 14.96 -3.61
C PRO A 189 12.11 14.95 -4.46
N ALA A 190 12.04 15.58 -5.63
CA ALA A 190 13.16 15.70 -6.56
C ALA A 190 14.38 16.42 -5.98
N SER A 191 14.17 17.27 -4.97
CA SER A 191 15.23 18.03 -4.30
C SER A 191 16.17 17.18 -3.44
N LEU A 192 15.77 15.95 -3.06
CA LEU A 192 16.64 15.06 -2.33
C LEU A 192 17.63 14.35 -3.27
N THR A 193 18.91 14.69 -3.17
CA THR A 193 19.95 14.25 -4.12
C THR A 193 20.49 12.83 -3.84
N ALA A 194 20.32 12.30 -2.64
CA ALA A 194 20.82 10.98 -2.25
C ALA A 194 19.77 10.21 -1.43
N PRO A 195 18.69 9.72 -2.08
CA PRO A 195 17.67 8.97 -1.37
C PRO A 195 18.25 7.65 -0.82
N ARG A 196 17.73 7.23 0.34
CA ARG A 196 18.11 5.95 0.97
C ARG A 196 16.87 5.10 1.14
N ASN A 197 16.99 3.82 0.86
CA ASN A 197 15.93 2.81 1.05
C ASN A 197 14.67 3.00 0.18
N HIS A 198 14.43 4.19 -0.36
CA HIS A 198 13.22 4.54 -1.09
C HIS A 198 13.54 5.37 -2.33
N ASN A 199 12.63 5.39 -3.30
CA ASN A 199 12.76 6.22 -4.49
C ASN A 199 12.47 7.69 -4.20
N SER A 200 13.17 8.56 -4.89
CA SER A 200 12.69 9.92 -5.15
C SER A 200 11.68 9.92 -6.30
N LEU A 201 10.88 10.98 -6.41
CA LEU A 201 9.92 11.14 -7.50
C LEU A 201 10.54 10.92 -8.89
N PRO A 202 11.69 11.55 -9.25
CA PRO A 202 12.31 11.29 -10.56
C PRO A 202 12.72 9.84 -10.78
N MET A 203 13.21 9.15 -9.75
CA MET A 203 13.57 7.72 -9.86
C MET A 203 12.32 6.85 -10.09
N ALA A 204 11.24 7.11 -9.38
CA ALA A 204 9.99 6.38 -9.56
C ALA A 204 9.45 6.58 -10.98
N LEU A 205 9.44 7.81 -11.50
CA LEU A 205 9.00 8.11 -12.87
C LEU A 205 9.86 7.39 -13.93
N GLN A 206 11.18 7.37 -13.76
CA GLN A 206 12.08 6.62 -14.65
C GLN A 206 11.83 5.12 -14.63
N ILE A 207 11.51 4.54 -13.46
CA ILE A 207 11.17 3.11 -13.34
C ILE A 207 9.86 2.84 -14.10
N ILE A 208 8.82 3.66 -13.90
CA ILE A 208 7.52 3.52 -14.57
C ILE A 208 7.70 3.59 -16.09
N GLU A 209 8.50 4.54 -16.59
CA GLU A 209 8.82 4.67 -18.01
C GLU A 209 9.51 3.42 -18.57
N ARG A 210 10.54 2.90 -17.88
CA ARG A 210 11.24 1.68 -18.31
C ARG A 210 10.37 0.43 -18.31
N LEU A 211 9.40 0.35 -17.39
CA LEU A 211 8.43 -0.75 -17.34
C LEU A 211 7.34 -0.63 -18.40
N GLY A 212 7.14 0.56 -18.99
CA GLY A 212 6.09 0.81 -19.97
C GLY A 212 4.67 0.61 -19.43
N ALA A 213 4.47 0.82 -18.13
CA ALA A 213 3.18 0.60 -17.48
C ALA A 213 2.12 1.60 -17.98
N PRO A 214 0.94 1.14 -18.46
CA PRO A 214 -0.09 2.05 -18.99
C PRO A 214 -0.75 2.89 -17.90
N ARG A 215 -0.69 2.44 -16.63
CA ARG A 215 -1.17 3.16 -15.45
C ARG A 215 -0.23 2.95 -14.28
N ALA A 216 0.04 4.00 -13.53
CA ALA A 216 0.83 3.89 -12.32
C ALA A 216 0.27 4.74 -11.17
N PHE A 217 0.46 4.24 -9.95
CA PHE A 217 0.16 4.96 -8.72
C PHE A 217 1.42 5.06 -7.88
N LEU A 218 1.70 6.24 -7.37
CA LEU A 218 2.79 6.49 -6.43
C LEU A 218 2.25 6.40 -5.01
N THR A 219 2.95 5.67 -4.16
CA THR A 219 2.59 5.43 -2.76
C THR A 219 3.81 5.60 -1.85
N HIS A 220 3.67 5.40 -0.56
CA HIS A 220 4.73 5.54 0.44
C HIS A 220 5.35 6.95 0.47
N MET A 221 4.48 7.97 0.38
CA MET A 221 4.90 9.37 0.24
C MET A 221 5.26 9.99 1.58
N SER A 222 6.40 10.69 1.65
CA SER A 222 6.71 11.57 2.75
C SER A 222 5.88 12.84 2.73
N HIS A 223 5.78 13.51 3.87
CA HIS A 223 5.10 14.81 3.94
C HIS A 223 5.82 15.91 3.14
N GLU A 224 7.14 15.75 2.92
CA GLU A 224 7.92 16.66 2.06
C GLU A 224 7.54 16.51 0.59
N LEU A 225 7.42 15.27 0.09
CA LEU A 225 6.93 15.02 -1.27
C LEU A 225 5.49 15.52 -1.41
N ALA A 226 4.62 15.24 -0.44
CA ALA A 226 3.24 15.73 -0.45
C ALA A 226 3.19 17.26 -0.50
N ALA A 227 4.05 17.96 0.25
CA ALA A 227 4.16 19.42 0.20
C ALA A 227 4.71 19.95 -1.13
N ASP A 228 5.63 19.22 -1.76
CA ASP A 228 6.17 19.55 -3.08
C ASP A 228 5.09 19.42 -4.17
N MET A 229 4.31 18.36 -4.12
CA MET A 229 3.18 18.14 -5.05
C MET A 229 2.07 19.19 -4.91
N LEU A 230 1.86 19.78 -3.72
CA LEU A 230 0.94 20.91 -3.55
C LEU A 230 1.44 22.17 -4.23
N ARG A 231 2.76 22.37 -4.31
CA ARG A 231 3.37 23.53 -4.99
C ARG A 231 3.42 23.36 -6.51
N SER A 232 3.56 22.13 -6.99
CA SER A 232 3.76 21.80 -8.40
C SER A 232 2.90 20.56 -8.78
N PRO A 233 1.58 20.71 -8.91
CA PRO A 233 0.67 19.59 -9.14
C PRO A 233 0.83 18.95 -10.53
N ASP A 234 1.32 19.68 -11.53
CA ASP A 234 1.39 19.26 -12.93
C ASP A 234 2.68 18.52 -13.30
N GLN A 235 3.50 18.11 -12.32
CA GLN A 235 4.78 17.45 -12.60
C GLN A 235 4.65 15.93 -12.92
N LEU A 236 3.44 15.36 -12.86
CA LEU A 236 3.23 13.95 -13.16
C LEU A 236 2.79 13.73 -14.61
N PRO A 237 3.33 12.69 -15.29
CA PRO A 237 2.78 12.24 -16.57
C PRO A 237 1.28 11.84 -16.45
N PRO A 238 0.48 11.97 -17.53
CA PRO A 238 -0.97 11.72 -17.46
C PRO A 238 -1.40 10.33 -16.96
N HIS A 239 -0.56 9.31 -17.17
CA HIS A 239 -0.80 7.93 -16.75
C HIS A 239 -0.31 7.63 -15.33
N VAL A 240 0.32 8.61 -14.64
CA VAL A 240 0.84 8.49 -13.27
C VAL A 240 0.00 9.33 -12.32
N ARG A 241 -0.40 8.78 -11.19
CA ARG A 241 -1.17 9.48 -10.15
C ARG A 241 -0.58 9.22 -8.77
N LEU A 242 -0.81 10.16 -7.85
CA LEU A 242 -0.63 9.88 -6.42
C LEU A 242 -1.80 9.03 -5.93
N ALA A 243 -1.51 7.97 -5.21
CA ALA A 243 -2.52 7.24 -4.46
C ALA A 243 -3.01 8.06 -3.26
N ASN A 244 -4.25 7.85 -2.83
CA ASN A 244 -4.81 8.47 -1.64
C ASN A 244 -5.36 7.40 -0.70
N ASP A 245 -5.33 7.68 0.61
CA ASP A 245 -5.91 6.80 1.61
C ASP A 245 -7.40 6.60 1.34
N GLY A 246 -7.84 5.34 1.35
CA GLY A 246 -9.21 4.95 1.05
C GLY A 246 -9.56 4.90 -0.45
N GLU A 247 -8.66 5.26 -1.37
CA GLU A 247 -8.93 5.21 -2.81
C GLU A 247 -9.08 3.77 -3.29
N GLU A 248 -10.24 3.48 -3.91
CA GLU A 248 -10.52 2.19 -4.54
C GLU A 248 -10.28 2.27 -6.04
N VAL A 249 -9.59 1.28 -6.58
CA VAL A 249 -9.26 1.15 -8.00
C VAL A 249 -9.77 -0.18 -8.52
N ARG A 250 -10.53 -0.13 -9.61
CA ARG A 250 -10.86 -1.32 -10.40
C ARG A 250 -9.82 -1.49 -11.50
N ILE A 251 -9.23 -2.66 -11.55
CA ILE A 251 -8.24 -3.04 -12.55
C ILE A 251 -8.90 -4.07 -13.44
N GLY A 252 -8.95 -3.78 -14.72
CA GLY A 252 -9.54 -4.62 -15.74
C GLY A 252 -8.94 -4.26 -17.07
N PRO A 253 -9.20 -5.03 -18.15
CA PRO A 253 -8.78 -4.64 -19.48
C PRO A 253 -9.24 -3.20 -19.75
N LEU A 254 -8.36 -2.40 -20.34
CA LEU A 254 -8.67 -1.02 -20.75
C LEU A 254 -9.79 -1.09 -21.80
N TYR A 255 -11.03 -1.12 -21.35
CA TYR A 255 -12.12 -0.75 -22.24
C TYR A 255 -11.98 0.77 -22.46
N GLU A 256 -11.94 1.20 -23.72
CA GLU A 256 -12.03 2.61 -24.10
C GLU A 256 -13.34 3.18 -23.57
N GLY A 257 -13.32 3.73 -22.38
CA GLY A 257 -14.48 4.27 -21.69
C GLY A 257 -14.14 4.60 -20.25
N GLY A 258 -13.74 5.83 -20.04
CA GLY A 258 -13.60 6.64 -18.84
C GLY A 258 -13.58 5.96 -17.47
N VAL A 259 -12.65 6.42 -16.66
CA VAL A 259 -12.62 6.22 -15.21
C VAL A 259 -13.99 6.51 -14.61
N THR A 260 -14.76 5.47 -14.28
CA THR A 260 -16.00 5.66 -13.53
C THR A 260 -15.58 6.00 -12.09
N ARG A 261 -15.57 7.28 -11.75
CA ARG A 261 -15.59 7.69 -10.35
C ARG A 261 -16.89 7.17 -9.75
N LEU A 262 -16.81 6.23 -8.82
CA LEU A 262 -17.96 5.97 -7.97
C LEU A 262 -18.24 7.26 -7.17
N PRO A 263 -19.49 7.69 -7.06
CA PRO A 263 -19.82 8.86 -6.26
C PRO A 263 -19.37 8.63 -4.82
N VAL A 264 -18.63 9.60 -4.29
CA VAL A 264 -18.36 9.66 -2.84
C VAL A 264 -19.73 9.72 -2.16
N PRO A 265 -20.06 8.83 -1.22
CA PRO A 265 -21.32 8.92 -0.51
C PRO A 265 -21.41 10.30 0.16
N PRO A 266 -22.57 10.97 0.13
CA PRO A 266 -22.73 12.26 0.76
C PRO A 266 -22.39 12.14 2.25
N ALA A 267 -21.62 13.10 2.76
CA ALA A 267 -21.31 13.20 4.16
C ALA A 267 -22.63 13.12 4.95
N ALA A 268 -22.70 12.21 5.92
CA ALA A 268 -23.85 12.09 6.79
C ALA A 268 -24.13 13.45 7.42
N SER A 269 -25.29 14.02 7.14
CA SER A 269 -25.76 15.24 7.76
C SER A 269 -25.86 15.00 9.26
N VAL A 270 -25.05 15.70 10.04
CA VAL A 270 -25.19 15.76 11.49
C VAL A 270 -26.53 16.45 11.76
N VAL A 271 -27.53 15.67 12.11
CA VAL A 271 -28.78 16.19 12.67
C VAL A 271 -28.42 16.72 14.06
N ALA A 272 -28.51 18.04 14.24
CA ALA A 272 -28.40 18.66 15.55
C ALA A 272 -29.53 18.13 16.40
N ASP A 273 -29.22 17.48 17.51
CA ASP A 273 -30.16 17.06 18.53
C ASP A 273 -30.49 18.30 19.41
N ASP A 274 -31.64 18.93 19.14
CA ASP A 274 -32.22 20.00 19.93
C ASP A 274 -33.10 19.37 21.03
N SER A 275 -32.47 18.77 22.03
CA SER A 275 -33.18 18.36 23.25
C SER A 275 -32.95 19.39 24.35
N PRO A 276 -33.99 19.96 24.95
CA PRO A 276 -33.88 20.94 26.04
C PRO A 276 -33.35 20.27 27.31
N ARG A 277 -32.34 20.91 27.91
CA ARG A 277 -31.82 20.51 29.22
C ARG A 277 -32.85 20.84 30.30
N CYS A 278 -33.26 19.82 31.04
CA CYS A 278 -33.81 19.99 32.44
C CYS A 278 -32.70 19.64 33.41
#